data_b0a2a771f0ca85bae9f42fda39554386
#
_entry.id   b0a2a771f0ca85bae9f42fda39554386
#
_cell.length_a   1.000
_cell.length_b   1.000
_cell.length_c   1.000
_cell.angle_alpha   90.00
_cell.angle_beta   90.00
_cell.angle_gamma   90.00
#
_symmetry.space_group_name_H-M   'P 1'
#
loop_
_entity.id
_entity.type
_entity.pdbx_description
1 polymer ?
#
loop_
_entity_poly.entity_id
_entity_poly.type
_entity_poly.pdbx_seq_one_letter_code
_entity_poly.pdbx_strand_id
1 'polypeptide(L)'
;MADQATFAEDTTGFMDSLYTAALRMTRSPSDAQDLVQETYLKAYRGYGGFEAGTNLKAWLYRILTNTFINSYRSRKRHPEETELDDVEELYLFRRMSGRDGSIGRSAEDEALDWITDDEVKGALESLPESFRMTVLLADVEGFSYKEIAEIMDVPIGTVMSRLHRGRRALEKTLHDFGVARGFVAAQ
;
A
#
# COMPACT_ATOMS: atom_id res chain seq x y z
N MET A 1 -22.65 -6.22 -18.32
CA MET A 1 -23.08 -5.71 -17.01
C MET A 1 -23.17 -6.91 -16.08
N ALA A 2 -22.61 -6.81 -14.90
CA ALA A 2 -22.67 -7.89 -13.91
C ALA A 2 -24.08 -7.94 -13.27
N ASP A 3 -24.52 -9.16 -12.93
CA ASP A 3 -25.80 -9.34 -12.26
C ASP A 3 -25.61 -9.17 -10.75
N GLN A 4 -26.37 -8.29 -10.12
CA GLN A 4 -26.29 -8.05 -8.68
C GLN A 4 -26.60 -9.30 -7.85
N ALA A 5 -27.31 -10.26 -8.42
CA ALA A 5 -27.61 -11.53 -7.76
C ALA A 5 -26.36 -12.41 -7.57
N THR A 6 -25.35 -12.29 -8.44
CA THR A 6 -24.10 -13.07 -8.36
C THR A 6 -23.01 -12.37 -7.55
N PHE A 7 -23.23 -11.15 -7.06
CA PHE A 7 -22.24 -10.35 -6.36
C PHE A 7 -21.51 -11.11 -5.23
N ALA A 8 -22.30 -11.77 -4.36
CA ALA A 8 -21.71 -12.48 -3.23
C ALA A 8 -20.83 -13.65 -3.69
N GLU A 9 -21.28 -14.41 -4.70
CA GLU A 9 -20.55 -15.54 -5.26
C GLU A 9 -19.25 -15.09 -5.91
N ASP A 10 -19.29 -13.99 -6.68
CA ASP A 10 -18.14 -13.46 -7.40
C ASP A 10 -17.11 -12.79 -6.48
N THR A 11 -17.53 -12.21 -5.34
CA THR A 11 -16.66 -11.35 -4.52
C THR A 11 -16.21 -11.96 -3.20
N THR A 12 -16.87 -12.99 -2.67
CA THR A 12 -16.55 -13.61 -1.36
C THR A 12 -15.09 -14.11 -1.32
N GLY A 13 -14.57 -14.64 -2.43
CA GLY A 13 -13.18 -15.10 -2.52
C GLY A 13 -12.10 -14.01 -2.31
N PHE A 14 -12.47 -12.73 -2.37
CA PHE A 14 -11.54 -11.62 -2.16
C PHE A 14 -11.59 -11.05 -0.73
N MET A 15 -12.48 -11.53 0.14
CA MET A 15 -12.71 -10.93 1.46
C MET A 15 -11.45 -10.92 2.32
N ASP A 16 -10.75 -12.05 2.42
CA ASP A 16 -9.55 -12.17 3.24
C ASP A 16 -8.40 -11.29 2.72
N SER A 17 -8.22 -11.21 1.40
CA SER A 17 -7.20 -10.36 0.79
C SER A 17 -7.51 -8.87 0.98
N LEU A 18 -8.76 -8.46 0.84
CA LEU A 18 -9.21 -7.09 1.09
C LEU A 18 -9.06 -6.72 2.57
N TYR A 19 -9.39 -7.63 3.49
CA TYR A 19 -9.20 -7.40 4.93
C TYR A 19 -7.71 -7.24 5.29
N THR A 20 -6.86 -8.12 4.75
CA THR A 20 -5.41 -8.04 4.97
C THR A 20 -4.83 -6.72 4.43
N ALA A 21 -5.25 -6.31 3.23
CA ALA A 21 -4.86 -5.02 2.66
C ALA A 21 -5.37 -3.85 3.51
N ALA A 22 -6.64 -3.88 3.93
CA ALA A 22 -7.23 -2.87 4.81
C ALA A 22 -6.49 -2.76 6.14
N LEU A 23 -6.10 -3.89 6.75
CA LEU A 23 -5.34 -3.92 7.99
C LEU A 23 -3.96 -3.26 7.84
N ARG A 24 -3.27 -3.50 6.73
CA ARG A 24 -1.99 -2.84 6.41
C ARG A 24 -2.14 -1.34 6.14
N MET A 25 -3.28 -0.92 5.59
CA MET A 25 -3.58 0.50 5.35
C MET A 25 -3.93 1.23 6.65
N THR A 26 -4.84 0.67 7.46
CA THR A 26 -5.42 1.34 8.64
C THR A 26 -4.59 1.15 9.91
N ARG A 27 -3.83 0.06 10.02
CA ARG A 27 -3.08 -0.36 11.22
C ARG A 27 -3.98 -0.63 12.44
N SER A 28 -5.27 -0.78 12.23
CA SER A 28 -6.27 -0.99 13.28
C SER A 28 -7.25 -2.06 12.81
N PRO A 29 -7.43 -3.15 13.57
CA PRO A 29 -8.37 -4.21 13.20
C PRO A 29 -9.82 -3.71 13.07
N SER A 30 -10.26 -2.81 13.95
CA SER A 30 -11.61 -2.22 13.90
C SER A 30 -11.77 -1.34 12.65
N ASP A 31 -10.81 -0.46 12.38
CA ASP A 31 -10.86 0.39 11.18
C ASP A 31 -10.75 -0.42 9.89
N ALA A 32 -10.01 -1.53 9.90
CA ALA A 32 -9.93 -2.43 8.76
C ALA A 32 -11.28 -3.12 8.49
N GLN A 33 -11.98 -3.59 9.53
CA GLN A 33 -13.31 -4.15 9.39
C GLN A 33 -14.31 -3.14 8.82
N ASP A 34 -14.32 -1.93 9.36
CA ASP A 34 -15.18 -0.84 8.90
C ASP A 34 -14.88 -0.49 7.43
N LEU A 35 -13.59 -0.40 7.06
CA LEU A 35 -13.16 -0.12 5.70
C LEU A 35 -13.61 -1.20 4.72
N VAL A 36 -13.45 -2.48 5.08
CA VAL A 36 -13.90 -3.60 4.25
C VAL A 36 -15.41 -3.60 4.11
N GLN A 37 -16.15 -3.40 5.20
CA GLN A 37 -17.60 -3.33 5.19
C GLN A 37 -18.10 -2.20 4.25
N GLU A 38 -17.53 -1.00 4.39
CA GLU A 38 -17.88 0.13 3.53
C GLU A 38 -17.52 -0.14 2.06
N THR A 39 -16.38 -0.80 1.82
CA THR A 39 -15.95 -1.22 0.48
C THR A 39 -16.98 -2.16 -0.15
N TYR A 40 -17.41 -3.19 0.58
CA TYR A 40 -18.42 -4.13 0.08
C TYR A 40 -19.76 -3.48 -0.18
N LEU A 41 -20.20 -2.56 0.69
CA LEU A 41 -21.45 -1.81 0.48
C LEU A 41 -21.38 -0.96 -0.79
N LYS A 42 -20.26 -0.28 -1.04
CA LYS A 42 -20.05 0.51 -2.27
C LYS A 42 -19.94 -0.38 -3.50
N ALA A 43 -19.20 -1.48 -3.37
CA ALA A 43 -19.07 -2.47 -4.44
C ALA A 43 -20.43 -3.07 -4.81
N TYR A 44 -21.23 -3.49 -3.86
CA TYR A 44 -22.57 -4.02 -4.10
C TYR A 44 -23.47 -3.02 -4.85
N ARG A 45 -23.46 -1.74 -4.42
CA ARG A 45 -24.23 -0.70 -5.09
C ARG A 45 -23.74 -0.39 -6.51
N GLY A 46 -22.44 -0.52 -6.74
CA GLY A 46 -21.83 -0.24 -8.05
C GLY A 46 -21.74 -1.45 -8.98
N TYR A 47 -22.05 -2.66 -8.50
CA TYR A 47 -21.77 -3.90 -9.22
C TYR A 47 -22.52 -4.02 -10.55
N GLY A 48 -23.76 -3.52 -10.63
CA GLY A 48 -24.51 -3.47 -11.89
C GLY A 48 -23.81 -2.68 -13.02
N GLY A 49 -22.91 -1.76 -12.66
CA GLY A 49 -22.07 -1.02 -13.61
C GLY A 49 -20.70 -1.64 -13.88
N PHE A 50 -20.35 -2.73 -13.17
CA PHE A 50 -19.10 -3.44 -13.41
C PHE A 50 -19.13 -4.16 -14.76
N GLU A 51 -18.08 -3.99 -15.55
CA GLU A 51 -17.94 -4.65 -16.85
C GLU A 51 -17.41 -6.07 -16.68
N ALA A 52 -18.29 -7.05 -16.90
CA ALA A 52 -17.93 -8.46 -16.82
C ALA A 52 -16.76 -8.80 -17.76
N GLY A 53 -15.79 -9.57 -17.26
CA GLY A 53 -14.58 -9.93 -17.99
C GLY A 53 -13.40 -8.97 -17.78
N THR A 54 -13.59 -7.88 -17.01
CA THR A 54 -12.47 -7.05 -16.53
C THR A 54 -11.92 -7.57 -15.20
N ASN A 55 -10.84 -6.96 -14.69
CA ASN A 55 -10.20 -7.38 -13.43
C ASN A 55 -11.04 -6.99 -12.21
N LEU A 56 -11.89 -7.91 -11.72
CA LEU A 56 -12.74 -7.71 -10.54
C LEU A 56 -11.91 -7.39 -9.28
N LYS A 57 -10.74 -8.06 -9.11
CA LYS A 57 -9.82 -7.77 -8.00
C LYS A 57 -9.39 -6.30 -8.03
N ALA A 58 -8.92 -5.80 -9.16
CA ALA A 58 -8.48 -4.42 -9.30
C ALA A 58 -9.62 -3.43 -9.05
N TRP A 59 -10.83 -3.74 -9.49
CA TRP A 59 -12.01 -2.91 -9.25
C TRP A 59 -12.38 -2.82 -7.77
N LEU A 60 -12.35 -3.94 -7.03
CA LEU A 60 -12.56 -3.97 -5.58
C LEU A 60 -11.48 -3.19 -4.82
N TYR A 61 -10.20 -3.36 -5.21
CA TYR A 61 -9.08 -2.62 -4.61
C TYR A 61 -9.15 -1.11 -4.91
N ARG A 62 -9.66 -0.71 -6.06
CA ARG A 62 -9.93 0.70 -6.35
C ARG A 62 -10.96 1.29 -5.39
N ILE A 63 -12.04 0.56 -5.11
CA ILE A 63 -13.06 1.00 -4.15
C ILE A 63 -12.47 1.06 -2.74
N LEU A 64 -11.70 0.04 -2.30
CA LEU A 64 -11.04 -0.01 -1.01
C LEU A 64 -10.12 1.19 -0.81
N THR A 65 -9.21 1.40 -1.77
CA THR A 65 -8.21 2.47 -1.74
C THR A 65 -8.86 3.85 -1.70
N ASN A 66 -9.84 4.09 -2.57
CA ASN A 66 -10.56 5.37 -2.60
C ASN A 66 -11.37 5.61 -1.32
N THR A 67 -11.96 4.56 -0.74
CA THR A 67 -12.68 4.65 0.53
C THR A 67 -11.72 5.01 1.65
N PHE A 68 -10.55 4.38 1.71
CA PHE A 68 -9.49 4.69 2.68
C PHE A 68 -9.00 6.13 2.55
N ILE A 69 -8.60 6.56 1.35
CA ILE A 69 -8.11 7.93 1.11
C ILE A 69 -9.15 8.97 1.51
N ASN A 70 -10.43 8.75 1.18
CA ASN A 70 -11.49 9.69 1.50
C ASN A 70 -11.79 9.76 3.00
N SER A 71 -11.80 8.62 3.71
CA SER A 71 -11.99 8.57 5.16
C SER A 71 -10.81 9.18 5.91
N TYR A 72 -9.58 8.91 5.45
CA TYR A 72 -8.37 9.49 6.02
C TYR A 72 -8.30 11.00 5.82
N ARG A 73 -8.56 11.50 4.61
CA ARG A 73 -8.67 12.95 4.34
C ARG A 73 -9.76 13.61 5.16
N SER A 74 -10.87 12.93 5.41
CA SER A 74 -11.94 13.46 6.27
C SER A 74 -11.51 13.55 7.73
N ARG A 75 -10.74 12.58 8.24
CA ARG A 75 -10.20 12.60 9.62
C ARG A 75 -9.10 13.66 9.78
N LYS A 76 -8.28 13.91 8.76
CA LYS A 76 -7.24 14.97 8.76
C LYS A 76 -7.79 16.38 8.52
N ARG A 77 -9.04 16.54 8.08
CA ARG A 77 -9.68 17.86 7.93
C ARG A 77 -10.14 18.43 9.28
N HIS A 78 -9.25 18.59 10.24
CA HIS A 78 -9.32 19.74 11.14
C HIS A 78 -8.74 20.96 10.40
N PRO A 79 -9.34 22.18 10.55
CA PRO A 79 -9.24 23.25 9.53
C PRO A 79 -7.90 23.99 9.43
N GLU A 80 -6.78 23.48 9.89
CA GLU A 80 -5.53 24.25 9.96
C GLU A 80 -4.33 23.70 9.15
N GLU A 81 -4.44 22.55 8.44
CA GLU A 81 -3.30 22.03 7.68
C GLU A 81 -3.71 21.49 6.30
N THR A 82 -3.96 22.42 5.38
CA THR A 82 -4.20 22.11 3.96
C THR A 82 -2.94 22.46 3.17
N GLU A 83 -2.46 21.55 2.33
CA GLU A 83 -1.43 21.73 1.28
C GLU A 83 0.04 21.50 1.61
N LEU A 84 0.45 21.21 2.84
CA LEU A 84 1.86 20.91 3.14
C LEU A 84 2.23 19.41 3.03
N ASP A 85 1.25 18.51 2.93
CA ASP A 85 1.45 17.06 3.11
C ASP A 85 2.37 16.42 2.05
N ASP A 86 2.22 16.77 0.76
CA ASP A 86 3.07 16.19 -0.30
C ASP A 86 4.51 16.76 -0.29
N VAL A 87 4.67 18.01 0.14
CA VAL A 87 5.98 18.68 0.19
C VAL A 87 6.72 18.28 1.47
N GLU A 88 6.02 18.19 2.59
CA GLU A 88 6.57 17.77 3.88
C GLU A 88 6.90 16.28 3.88
N GLU A 89 6.04 15.45 3.30
CA GLU A 89 6.28 14.03 3.05
C GLU A 89 7.50 13.82 2.15
N LEU A 90 7.66 14.61 1.10
CA LEU A 90 8.82 14.60 0.22
C LEU A 90 10.10 15.13 0.91
N TYR A 91 9.96 16.15 1.77
CA TYR A 91 11.08 16.72 2.53
C TYR A 91 11.59 15.75 3.60
N LEU A 92 10.69 15.12 4.36
CA LEU A 92 11.02 14.08 5.34
C LEU A 92 11.67 12.88 4.65
N PHE A 93 11.14 12.45 3.51
CA PHE A 93 11.72 11.37 2.72
C PHE A 93 13.12 11.72 2.19
N ARG A 94 13.35 12.93 1.67
CA ARG A 94 14.68 13.40 1.25
C ARG A 94 15.68 13.40 2.39
N ARG A 95 15.25 13.74 3.59
CA ARG A 95 16.10 13.75 4.80
C ARG A 95 16.46 12.33 5.26
N MET A 96 15.55 11.37 5.10
CA MET A 96 15.78 9.95 5.39
C MET A 96 16.59 9.24 4.31
N SER A 97 16.45 9.63 3.04
CA SER A 97 17.10 8.98 1.88
C SER A 97 18.52 9.48 1.55
N GLY A 98 19.04 10.44 2.30
CA GLY A 98 20.30 11.09 2.00
C GLY A 98 21.55 10.29 2.35
N ARG A 99 21.79 9.16 1.68
CA ARG A 99 23.13 8.58 1.44
C ARG A 99 23.08 7.55 0.32
N ASP A 100 23.90 7.77 -0.68
CA ASP A 100 24.16 6.86 -1.79
C ASP A 100 25.00 5.66 -1.32
N GLY A 101 24.55 4.45 -1.64
CA GLY A 101 25.31 3.23 -1.41
C GLY A 101 24.71 2.08 -2.20
N SER A 102 25.39 1.62 -3.24
CA SER A 102 25.05 0.40 -3.98
C SER A 102 25.37 -0.82 -3.13
N ILE A 103 24.39 -1.69 -2.90
CA ILE A 103 24.53 -2.91 -2.12
C ILE A 103 24.51 -4.11 -3.07
N GLY A 104 25.47 -5.03 -2.93
CA GLY A 104 25.60 -6.26 -3.72
C GLY A 104 24.61 -7.34 -3.27
N ARG A 105 24.06 -8.08 -4.21
CA ARG A 105 22.89 -8.97 -4.09
C ARG A 105 23.05 -10.27 -3.29
N SER A 106 24.23 -10.69 -2.83
CA SER A 106 24.41 -12.04 -2.28
C SER A 106 24.30 -12.17 -0.74
N ALA A 107 24.45 -11.08 0.01
CA ALA A 107 24.28 -11.07 1.47
C ALA A 107 22.84 -10.69 1.89
N GLU A 108 22.10 -10.06 0.97
CA GLU A 108 20.72 -9.59 1.20
C GLU A 108 19.70 -10.70 1.20
N ASP A 109 19.86 -11.72 0.33
CA ASP A 109 18.93 -12.85 0.24
C ASP A 109 18.98 -13.71 1.51
N GLU A 110 20.17 -13.90 2.12
CA GLU A 110 20.30 -14.62 3.38
C GLU A 110 19.79 -13.81 4.60
N ALA A 111 19.92 -12.48 4.59
CA ALA A 111 19.45 -11.65 5.68
C ALA A 111 17.90 -11.52 5.69
N LEU A 112 17.26 -11.59 4.54
CA LEU A 112 15.80 -11.53 4.42
C LEU A 112 15.09 -12.73 5.07
N ASP A 113 15.69 -13.92 5.06
CA ASP A 113 15.14 -15.11 5.70
C ASP A 113 15.12 -15.02 7.24
N TRP A 114 15.88 -14.08 7.82
CA TRP A 114 15.97 -13.85 9.26
C TRP A 114 15.16 -12.64 9.76
N ILE A 115 14.57 -11.88 8.85
CA ILE A 115 13.74 -10.73 9.21
C ILE A 115 12.34 -11.24 9.59
N THR A 116 11.92 -10.93 10.81
CA THR A 116 10.58 -11.31 11.30
C THR A 116 9.49 -10.50 10.60
N ASP A 117 8.29 -11.06 10.52
CA ASP A 117 7.11 -10.36 9.97
C ASP A 117 6.88 -9.00 10.64
N ASP A 118 7.18 -8.87 11.94
CA ASP A 118 7.03 -7.62 12.70
C ASP A 118 8.03 -6.54 12.25
N GLU A 119 9.21 -6.92 11.81
CA GLU A 119 10.25 -6.01 11.33
C GLU A 119 9.92 -5.47 9.94
N VAL A 120 9.47 -6.35 9.05
CA VAL A 120 8.95 -5.95 7.72
C VAL A 120 7.74 -5.05 7.86
N LYS A 121 6.85 -5.39 8.79
CA LYS A 121 5.67 -4.59 9.12
C LYS A 121 6.08 -3.20 9.62
N GLY A 122 7.01 -3.13 10.57
CA GLY A 122 7.53 -1.85 11.10
C GLY A 122 8.19 -1.00 10.02
N ALA A 123 8.97 -1.61 9.11
CA ALA A 123 9.58 -0.92 7.99
C ALA A 123 8.53 -0.36 7.01
N LEU A 124 7.51 -1.16 6.67
CA LEU A 124 6.38 -0.70 5.86
C LEU A 124 5.60 0.43 6.53
N GLU A 125 5.42 0.34 7.85
CA GLU A 125 4.73 1.35 8.63
C GLU A 125 5.50 2.68 8.74
N SER A 126 6.82 2.65 8.59
CA SER A 126 7.66 3.86 8.57
C SER A 126 7.54 4.65 7.27
N LEU A 127 7.03 4.01 6.20
CA LEU A 127 6.86 4.69 4.92
C LEU A 127 5.71 5.71 4.99
N PRO A 128 5.86 6.86 4.29
CA PRO A 128 4.74 7.70 3.95
C PRO A 128 3.59 6.91 3.31
N GLU A 129 2.35 7.28 3.62
CA GLU A 129 1.16 6.53 3.24
C GLU A 129 1.07 6.25 1.74
N SER A 130 1.33 7.27 0.90
CA SER A 130 1.27 7.12 -0.55
C SER A 130 2.32 6.15 -1.10
N PHE A 131 3.51 6.09 -0.50
CA PHE A 131 4.57 5.14 -0.89
C PHE A 131 4.24 3.74 -0.40
N ARG A 132 3.82 3.61 0.86
CA ARG A 132 3.39 2.33 1.44
C ARG A 132 2.29 1.68 0.63
N MET A 133 1.23 2.43 0.29
CA MET A 133 0.12 1.92 -0.52
C MET A 133 0.59 1.45 -1.90
N THR A 134 1.44 2.24 -2.56
CA THR A 134 1.97 1.88 -3.87
C THR A 134 2.80 0.59 -3.81
N VAL A 135 3.66 0.44 -2.79
CA VAL A 135 4.46 -0.77 -2.56
C VAL A 135 3.56 -1.98 -2.24
N LEU A 136 2.57 -1.83 -1.36
CA LEU A 136 1.65 -2.91 -1.03
C LEU A 136 0.89 -3.41 -2.27
N LEU A 137 0.39 -2.51 -3.11
CA LEU A 137 -0.32 -2.87 -4.33
C LEU A 137 0.58 -3.59 -5.34
N ALA A 138 1.85 -3.16 -5.47
CA ALA A 138 2.79 -3.76 -6.41
C ALA A 138 3.39 -5.07 -5.91
N ASP A 139 3.99 -5.05 -4.71
CA ASP A 139 4.89 -6.11 -4.25
C ASP A 139 4.16 -7.19 -3.44
N VAL A 140 3.00 -6.87 -2.84
CA VAL A 140 2.21 -7.82 -2.07
C VAL A 140 1.00 -8.31 -2.87
N GLU A 141 0.26 -7.39 -3.50
CA GLU A 141 -0.96 -7.74 -4.21
C GLU A 141 -0.73 -8.11 -5.68
N GLY A 142 0.46 -7.79 -6.22
CA GLY A 142 0.90 -8.18 -7.55
C GLY A 142 0.26 -7.41 -8.70
N PHE A 143 -0.29 -6.22 -8.44
CA PHE A 143 -0.85 -5.38 -9.50
C PHE A 143 0.23 -4.79 -10.42
N SER A 144 -0.05 -4.72 -11.70
CA SER A 144 0.77 -4.00 -12.67
C SER A 144 0.76 -2.48 -12.40
N TYR A 145 1.77 -1.77 -12.85
CA TYR A 145 1.85 -0.31 -12.67
C TYR A 145 0.68 0.44 -13.29
N LYS A 146 0.11 -0.10 -14.39
CA LYS A 146 -1.08 0.46 -15.01
C LYS A 146 -2.30 0.29 -14.11
N GLU A 147 -2.52 -0.89 -13.56
CA GLU A 147 -3.62 -1.15 -12.63
C GLU A 147 -3.48 -0.30 -11.36
N ILE A 148 -2.25 -0.16 -10.82
CA ILE A 148 -2.01 0.70 -9.65
C ILE A 148 -2.34 2.16 -9.97
N ALA A 149 -1.98 2.65 -11.16
CA ALA A 149 -2.32 4.00 -11.61
C ALA A 149 -3.85 4.22 -11.64
N GLU A 150 -4.59 3.22 -12.14
CA GLU A 150 -6.05 3.24 -12.16
C GLU A 150 -6.68 3.10 -10.75
N ILE A 151 -6.10 2.24 -9.88
CA ILE A 151 -6.56 2.03 -8.50
C ILE A 151 -6.40 3.30 -7.68
N MET A 152 -5.24 3.95 -7.77
CA MET A 152 -4.88 5.13 -6.97
C MET A 152 -5.31 6.46 -7.61
N ASP A 153 -5.82 6.43 -8.84
CA ASP A 153 -6.19 7.60 -9.64
C ASP A 153 -5.02 8.61 -9.79
N VAL A 154 -3.84 8.10 -10.17
CA VAL A 154 -2.63 8.89 -10.38
C VAL A 154 -1.94 8.52 -11.71
N PRO A 155 -1.12 9.42 -12.29
CA PRO A 155 -0.34 9.08 -13.49
C PRO A 155 0.62 7.90 -13.24
N ILE A 156 0.84 7.06 -14.25
CA ILE A 156 1.76 5.91 -14.15
C ILE A 156 3.20 6.33 -13.76
N GLY A 157 3.66 7.50 -14.19
CA GLY A 157 4.95 8.07 -13.78
C GLY A 157 5.03 8.34 -12.28
N THR A 158 3.89 8.71 -11.65
CA THR A 158 3.78 8.87 -10.20
C THR A 158 3.90 7.51 -9.50
N VAL A 159 3.25 6.46 -10.02
CA VAL A 159 3.40 5.09 -9.50
C VAL A 159 4.86 4.65 -9.53
N MET A 160 5.54 4.82 -10.68
CA MET A 160 6.94 4.44 -10.84
C MET A 160 7.86 5.19 -9.86
N SER A 161 7.66 6.49 -9.69
CA SER A 161 8.47 7.29 -8.77
C SER A 161 8.21 6.93 -7.30
N ARG A 162 6.94 6.67 -6.92
CA ARG A 162 6.58 6.23 -5.57
C ARG A 162 7.14 4.84 -5.25
N LEU A 163 7.06 3.90 -6.20
CA LEU A 163 7.67 2.57 -6.04
C LEU A 163 9.18 2.64 -5.85
N HIS A 164 9.86 3.37 -6.72
CA HIS A 164 11.31 3.51 -6.61
C HIS A 164 11.74 4.07 -5.25
N ARG A 165 11.08 5.13 -4.80
CA ARG A 165 11.38 5.77 -3.51
C ARG A 165 10.96 4.90 -2.32
N GLY A 166 9.79 4.28 -2.39
CA GLY A 166 9.28 3.41 -1.33
C GLY A 166 10.18 2.18 -1.13
N ARG A 167 10.58 1.50 -2.22
CA ARG A 167 11.49 0.36 -2.15
C ARG A 167 12.87 0.74 -1.61
N ARG A 168 13.41 1.88 -2.04
CA ARG A 168 14.70 2.37 -1.53
C ARG A 168 14.65 2.71 -0.04
N ALA A 169 13.53 3.26 0.45
CA ALA A 169 13.36 3.53 1.87
C ALA A 169 13.24 2.23 2.69
N LEU A 170 12.51 1.24 2.19
CA LEU A 170 12.41 -0.08 2.80
C LEU A 170 13.77 -0.77 2.88
N GLU A 171 14.50 -0.82 1.77
CA GLU A 171 15.84 -1.37 1.68
C GLU A 171 16.74 -0.79 2.76
N LYS A 172 16.76 0.55 2.90
CA LYS A 172 17.55 1.23 3.93
C LYS A 172 17.12 0.84 5.34
N THR A 173 15.81 0.88 5.62
CA THR A 173 15.28 0.57 6.97
C THR A 173 15.60 -0.88 7.36
N LEU A 174 15.42 -1.83 6.44
CA LEU A 174 15.71 -3.24 6.67
C LEU A 174 17.21 -3.52 6.78
N HIS A 175 18.04 -2.81 6.00
CA HIS A 175 19.51 -2.88 6.11
C HIS A 175 19.99 -2.37 7.47
N ASP A 176 19.53 -1.18 7.90
CA ASP A 176 19.90 -0.60 9.20
C ASP A 176 19.50 -1.54 10.36
N PHE A 177 18.36 -2.22 10.19
CA PHE A 177 17.89 -3.23 11.12
C PHE A 177 18.81 -4.47 11.16
N GLY A 178 19.22 -4.97 9.98
CA GLY A 178 20.15 -6.08 9.85
C GLY A 178 21.50 -5.79 10.46
N VAL A 179 22.03 -4.56 10.28
CA VAL A 179 23.27 -4.09 10.91
C VAL A 179 23.13 -4.02 12.42
N ALA A 180 22.05 -3.45 12.95
CA ALA A 180 21.81 -3.30 14.38
C ALA A 180 21.74 -4.66 15.13
N ARG A 181 21.34 -5.71 14.43
CA ARG A 181 21.27 -7.09 14.95
C ARG A 181 22.47 -7.96 14.60
N GLY A 182 23.46 -7.45 13.89
CA GLY A 182 24.66 -8.17 13.52
C GLY A 182 24.49 -9.18 12.38
N PHE A 183 23.39 -9.11 11.63
CA PHE A 183 23.15 -9.95 10.45
C PHE A 183 23.88 -9.45 9.22
N VAL A 184 24.13 -8.14 9.14
CA VAL A 184 24.84 -7.46 8.04
C VAL A 184 26.00 -6.67 8.62
N ALA A 185 27.18 -6.71 7.98
CA ALA A 185 28.32 -5.93 8.40
C ALA A 185 28.05 -4.43 8.17
N ALA A 186 28.36 -3.59 9.18
CA ALA A 186 28.35 -2.15 9.01
C ALA A 186 29.44 -1.77 7.98
N GLN A 187 29.06 -1.14 6.88
CA GLN A 187 29.98 -0.56 5.90
C GLN A 187 30.50 0.80 6.34
#